data_395d3a746b698ff8085b2b46dd150014
#
_entry.id   395d3a746b698ff8085b2b46dd150014
#
_cell.length_a   1.000
_cell.length_b   1.000
_cell.length_c   1.000
_cell.angle_alpha   90.00
_cell.angle_beta   90.00
_cell.angle_gamma   90.00
#
_symmetry.space_group_name_H-M   'P 1'
#
loop_
_entity.id
_entity.type
_entity.pdbx_description
1 polymer ?
#
loop_
_entity_poly.entity_id
_entity_poly.type
_entity_poly.pdbx_seq_one_letter_code
_entity_poly.pdbx_strand_id
1 'polypeptide(L)'
;NGCNILNGDFIVNGNNLTFENVIATQKACYEAPFEYEINYTIGQVKSYMVDRIGNEYYLSLFDDNKVQTMVLRKHNMDYLNGAWQVMTIDNESCDGEGVQMVIDIPELKLHGNTGCNIVNGQLLIDPDKENSIQFHQLISTLKACPNQSVETSFLVALEKVESAKKGEGDTV
;
A
#
# COMPACT_ATOMS: atom_id res chain seq x y z
N ASN A 1 1.96 -12.29 -4.40
CA ASN A 1 1.27 -13.58 -4.52
C ASN A 1 1.03 -14.28 -3.16
N GLY A 2 1.03 -13.53 -2.09
CA GLY A 2 0.74 -14.01 -0.73
C GLY A 2 1.98 -14.37 0.10
N CYS A 3 3.09 -14.75 -0.52
CA CYS A 3 4.34 -15.04 0.18
C CYS A 3 5.57 -14.56 -0.58
N ASN A 4 5.70 -14.98 -1.83
CA ASN A 4 6.82 -14.60 -2.66
C ASN A 4 6.55 -13.29 -3.42
N ILE A 5 7.62 -12.57 -3.74
CA ILE A 5 7.56 -11.37 -4.57
C ILE A 5 7.68 -11.80 -6.03
N LEU A 6 6.75 -11.36 -6.84
CA LEU A 6 6.74 -11.49 -8.29
C LEU A 6 7.27 -10.20 -8.91
N ASN A 7 8.24 -10.32 -9.81
CA ASN A 7 8.73 -9.23 -10.65
C ASN A 7 8.72 -9.68 -12.09
N GLY A 8 8.50 -8.75 -13.02
CA GLY A 8 8.48 -9.02 -14.44
C GLY A 8 8.16 -7.78 -15.24
N ASP A 9 8.22 -7.90 -16.54
CA ASP A 9 7.84 -6.90 -17.49
C ASP A 9 6.44 -7.19 -18.04
N PHE A 10 5.77 -6.19 -18.61
CA PHE A 10 4.53 -6.39 -19.33
C PHE A 10 4.50 -5.58 -20.62
N ILE A 11 3.83 -6.11 -21.63
CA ILE A 11 3.59 -5.46 -22.93
C ILE A 11 2.10 -5.29 -23.12
N VAL A 12 1.69 -4.05 -23.41
CA VAL A 12 0.29 -3.70 -23.72
C VAL A 12 0.20 -3.22 -25.16
N ASN A 13 -0.74 -3.79 -25.92
CA ASN A 13 -1.10 -3.33 -27.26
C ASN A 13 -2.63 -3.41 -27.43
N GLY A 14 -3.30 -2.27 -27.33
CA GLY A 14 -4.77 -2.22 -27.22
C GLY A 14 -5.23 -3.00 -25.99
N ASN A 15 -6.09 -3.99 -26.19
CA ASN A 15 -6.58 -4.87 -25.11
C ASN A 15 -5.72 -6.13 -24.92
N ASN A 16 -4.64 -6.28 -25.69
CA ASN A 16 -3.70 -7.39 -25.46
C ASN A 16 -2.73 -7.01 -24.35
N LEU A 17 -2.46 -7.98 -23.46
CA LEU A 17 -1.54 -7.87 -22.37
C LEU A 17 -0.76 -9.19 -22.25
N THR A 18 0.56 -9.08 -22.23
CA THR A 18 1.44 -10.22 -21.95
C THR A 18 2.43 -9.85 -20.86
N PHE A 19 2.75 -10.81 -20.00
CA PHE A 19 3.82 -10.67 -19.01
C PHE A 19 5.05 -11.41 -19.50
N GLU A 20 6.23 -10.79 -19.34
CA GLU A 20 7.51 -11.32 -19.76
C GLU A 20 8.51 -11.26 -18.59
N ASN A 21 9.55 -12.09 -18.67
CA ASN A 21 10.63 -12.12 -17.68
C ASN A 21 10.13 -12.25 -16.24
N VAL A 22 9.00 -12.94 -16.04
CA VAL A 22 8.42 -13.11 -14.71
C VAL A 22 9.26 -14.01 -13.86
N ILE A 23 9.77 -13.47 -12.76
CA ILE A 23 10.54 -14.18 -11.74
C ILE A 23 9.90 -14.03 -10.37
N ALA A 24 10.00 -15.06 -9.55
CA ALA A 24 9.51 -15.05 -8.18
C ALA A 24 10.64 -15.39 -7.20
N THR A 25 10.59 -14.81 -6.00
CA THR A 25 11.40 -15.29 -4.88
C THR A 25 10.95 -16.72 -4.51
N GLN A 26 11.81 -17.48 -3.87
CA GLN A 26 11.54 -18.89 -3.54
C GLN A 26 11.58 -19.11 -2.03
N LYS A 27 10.73 -18.39 -1.29
CA LYS A 27 10.54 -18.67 0.13
C LYS A 27 9.61 -19.87 0.28
N ALA A 28 9.89 -20.74 1.24
CA ALA A 28 8.97 -21.81 1.63
C ALA A 28 7.83 -21.22 2.49
N CYS A 29 6.62 -21.30 2.01
CA CYS A 29 5.44 -20.72 2.64
C CYS A 29 4.35 -21.77 2.81
N TYR A 30 3.98 -22.02 4.05
CA TYR A 30 2.95 -23.02 4.39
C TYR A 30 1.52 -22.50 4.21
N GLU A 31 1.32 -21.18 4.08
CA GLU A 31 0.02 -20.51 4.05
C GLU A 31 -0.20 -19.65 2.79
N ALA A 32 0.34 -20.07 1.64
CA ALA A 32 0.13 -19.39 0.36
C ALA A 32 -0.49 -20.35 -0.68
N PRO A 33 -1.74 -20.80 -0.48
CA PRO A 33 -2.35 -21.87 -1.28
C PRO A 33 -2.51 -21.53 -2.77
N PHE A 34 -2.61 -20.22 -3.10
CA PHE A 34 -2.83 -19.76 -4.49
C PHE A 34 -1.56 -19.31 -5.21
N GLU A 35 -0.39 -19.45 -4.62
CA GLU A 35 0.84 -18.95 -5.21
C GLU A 35 1.19 -19.65 -6.53
N TYR A 36 1.03 -20.95 -6.57
CA TYR A 36 1.28 -21.73 -7.78
C TYR A 36 0.31 -21.33 -8.91
N GLU A 37 -0.98 -21.23 -8.59
CA GLU A 37 -2.03 -20.81 -9.53
C GLU A 37 -1.79 -19.40 -10.07
N ILE A 38 -1.39 -18.46 -9.22
CA ILE A 38 -1.08 -17.09 -9.64
C ILE A 38 0.12 -17.09 -10.59
N ASN A 39 1.21 -17.77 -10.24
CA ASN A 39 2.41 -17.85 -11.08
C ASN A 39 2.12 -18.50 -12.44
N TYR A 40 1.35 -19.59 -12.44
CA TYR A 40 0.94 -20.27 -13.66
C TYR A 40 0.03 -19.39 -14.53
N THR A 41 -0.97 -18.77 -13.93
CA THR A 41 -1.98 -17.95 -14.61
C THR A 41 -1.38 -16.72 -15.26
N ILE A 42 -0.44 -16.03 -14.59
CA ILE A 42 0.25 -14.86 -15.16
C ILE A 42 0.92 -15.19 -16.50
N GLY A 43 1.52 -16.36 -16.63
CA GLY A 43 2.14 -16.83 -17.88
C GLY A 43 1.13 -17.09 -19.02
N GLN A 44 -0.13 -17.32 -18.71
CA GLN A 44 -1.19 -17.60 -19.68
C GLN A 44 -1.95 -16.37 -20.16
N VAL A 45 -1.75 -15.21 -19.55
CA VAL A 45 -2.48 -13.97 -19.88
C VAL A 45 -2.16 -13.51 -21.29
N LYS A 46 -3.20 -13.20 -22.06
CA LYS A 46 -3.13 -12.68 -23.45
C LYS A 46 -3.92 -11.40 -23.65
N SER A 47 -4.93 -11.15 -22.81
CA SER A 47 -5.70 -9.91 -22.90
C SER A 47 -6.27 -9.50 -21.55
N TYR A 48 -6.72 -8.27 -21.48
CA TYR A 48 -7.30 -7.69 -20.26
C TYR A 48 -8.51 -6.83 -20.55
N MET A 49 -9.31 -6.59 -19.52
CA MET A 49 -10.38 -5.61 -19.48
C MET A 49 -10.35 -4.90 -18.13
N VAL A 50 -10.60 -3.60 -18.16
CA VAL A 50 -10.75 -2.79 -16.94
C VAL A 50 -12.20 -2.35 -16.82
N ASP A 51 -12.82 -2.69 -15.71
CA ASP A 51 -14.18 -2.28 -15.37
C ASP A 51 -14.17 -1.36 -14.15
N ARG A 52 -15.15 -0.47 -14.08
CA ARG A 52 -15.43 0.34 -12.90
C ARG A 52 -16.82 0.01 -12.36
N ILE A 53 -16.85 -0.44 -11.11
CA ILE A 53 -18.10 -0.73 -10.39
C ILE A 53 -18.16 0.21 -9.18
N GLY A 54 -19.02 1.22 -9.24
CA GLY A 54 -19.05 2.29 -8.24
C GLY A 54 -17.75 3.10 -8.25
N ASN A 55 -17.01 3.08 -7.15
CA ASN A 55 -15.71 3.75 -7.00
C ASN A 55 -14.52 2.80 -7.14
N GLU A 56 -14.76 1.53 -7.41
CA GLU A 56 -13.71 0.52 -7.51
C GLU A 56 -13.37 0.17 -8.95
N TYR A 57 -12.10 -0.09 -9.21
CA TYR A 57 -11.60 -0.57 -10.50
C TYR A 57 -11.22 -2.04 -10.40
N TYR A 58 -11.66 -2.81 -11.38
CA TYR A 58 -11.35 -4.22 -11.53
C TYR A 58 -10.58 -4.44 -12.83
N LEU A 59 -9.52 -5.23 -12.74
CA LEU A 59 -8.73 -5.69 -13.87
C LEU A 59 -8.99 -7.18 -14.05
N SER A 60 -9.70 -7.52 -15.13
CA SER A 60 -9.93 -8.91 -15.54
C SER A 60 -8.87 -9.33 -16.55
N LEU A 61 -8.23 -10.48 -16.30
CA LEU A 61 -7.20 -11.07 -17.16
C LEU A 61 -7.77 -12.30 -17.85
N PHE A 62 -7.42 -12.47 -19.13
CA PHE A 62 -7.95 -13.55 -19.97
C PHE A 62 -6.81 -14.29 -20.67
N ASP A 63 -7.00 -15.59 -20.86
CA ASP A 63 -6.12 -16.43 -21.68
C ASP A 63 -6.35 -16.27 -23.18
N ASP A 64 -5.71 -17.08 -24.01
CA ASP A 64 -5.85 -17.09 -25.47
C ASP A 64 -7.24 -17.54 -25.93
N ASN A 65 -7.95 -18.34 -25.11
CA ASN A 65 -9.33 -18.79 -25.37
C ASN A 65 -10.40 -17.79 -24.89
N LYS A 66 -9.99 -16.61 -24.40
CA LYS A 66 -10.88 -15.60 -23.81
C LYS A 66 -11.55 -16.07 -22.52
N VAL A 67 -10.98 -17.05 -21.85
CA VAL A 67 -11.45 -17.46 -20.53
C VAL A 67 -10.84 -16.52 -19.50
N GLN A 68 -11.68 -15.97 -18.62
CA GLN A 68 -11.23 -15.13 -17.49
C GLN A 68 -10.46 -16.01 -16.50
N THR A 69 -9.19 -15.71 -16.33
CA THR A 69 -8.27 -16.49 -15.50
C THR A 69 -8.01 -15.85 -14.14
N MET A 70 -8.13 -14.51 -14.07
CA MET A 70 -7.89 -13.75 -12.84
C MET A 70 -8.69 -12.46 -12.85
N VAL A 71 -9.13 -12.02 -11.68
CA VAL A 71 -9.68 -10.68 -11.44
C VAL A 71 -8.90 -10.05 -10.30
N LEU A 72 -8.44 -8.83 -10.54
CA LEU A 72 -7.76 -8.00 -9.56
C LEU A 72 -8.60 -6.77 -9.27
N ARG A 73 -8.67 -6.37 -8.00
CA ARG A 73 -9.28 -5.11 -7.57
C ARG A 73 -8.18 -4.09 -7.31
N LYS A 74 -8.30 -2.89 -7.87
CA LYS A 74 -7.36 -1.82 -7.56
C LYS A 74 -7.56 -1.37 -6.11
N HIS A 75 -6.46 -1.25 -5.38
CA HIS A 75 -6.49 -0.58 -4.08
C HIS A 75 -6.75 0.91 -4.28
N ASN A 76 -7.78 1.43 -3.62
CA ASN A 76 -8.16 2.84 -3.73
C ASN A 76 -7.66 3.65 -2.53
N MET A 77 -6.37 3.53 -2.20
CA MET A 77 -5.71 4.32 -1.17
C MET A 77 -4.92 5.50 -1.75
N ASP A 78 -5.07 5.78 -3.05
CA ASP A 78 -4.35 6.86 -3.76
C ASP A 78 -4.61 8.23 -3.12
N TYR A 79 -5.72 8.42 -2.44
CA TYR A 79 -6.05 9.65 -1.72
C TYR A 79 -5.14 9.94 -0.51
N LEU A 80 -4.44 8.92 -0.01
CA LEU A 80 -3.44 9.07 1.06
C LEU A 80 -2.07 9.51 0.54
N ASN A 81 -1.83 9.37 -0.78
CA ASN A 81 -0.53 9.67 -1.35
C ASN A 81 -0.22 11.17 -1.26
N GLY A 82 0.91 11.50 -0.65
CA GLY A 82 1.36 12.88 -0.53
C GLY A 82 1.78 13.28 0.89
N ALA A 83 1.92 14.59 1.09
CA ALA A 83 2.36 15.18 2.36
C ALA A 83 1.17 15.56 3.24
N TRP A 84 1.25 15.23 4.50
CA TRP A 84 0.22 15.43 5.51
C TRP A 84 0.75 16.16 6.73
N GLN A 85 0.03 17.16 7.20
CA GLN A 85 0.22 17.78 8.51
C GLN A 85 -0.61 17.02 9.54
N VAL A 86 0.01 16.56 10.61
CA VAL A 86 -0.72 15.91 11.70
C VAL A 86 -1.33 16.98 12.60
N MET A 87 -2.62 16.97 12.75
CA MET A 87 -3.39 17.97 13.52
C MET A 87 -3.72 17.49 14.93
N THR A 88 -4.02 16.20 15.07
CA THR A 88 -4.37 15.59 16.35
C THR A 88 -3.77 14.19 16.50
N ILE A 89 -3.42 13.80 17.70
CA ILE A 89 -2.99 12.46 18.08
C ILE A 89 -3.82 12.05 19.29
N ASP A 90 -4.53 10.92 19.25
CA ASP A 90 -5.40 10.43 20.32
C ASP A 90 -6.39 11.51 20.84
N ASN A 91 -6.96 12.34 19.93
CA ASN A 91 -7.82 13.49 20.19
C ASN A 91 -7.15 14.71 20.86
N GLU A 92 -5.85 14.69 21.08
CA GLU A 92 -5.10 15.84 21.54
C GLU A 92 -4.51 16.61 20.37
N SER A 93 -4.64 17.96 20.40
CA SER A 93 -4.08 18.81 19.32
C SER A 93 -2.56 18.80 19.39
N CYS A 94 -1.92 18.59 18.23
CA CYS A 94 -0.49 18.77 18.02
C CYS A 94 -0.21 19.83 16.93
N ASP A 95 -1.19 20.69 16.66
CA ASP A 95 -1.01 21.78 15.71
C ASP A 95 0.11 22.72 16.16
N GLY A 96 1.00 23.09 15.23
CA GLY A 96 2.19 23.90 15.53
C GLY A 96 3.41 23.12 16.02
N GLU A 97 3.29 21.85 16.37
CA GLU A 97 4.42 21.02 16.82
C GLU A 97 5.32 20.53 15.66
N GLY A 98 4.96 20.82 14.42
CA GLY A 98 5.73 20.45 13.23
C GLY A 98 5.71 18.96 12.87
N VAL A 99 4.71 18.22 13.36
CA VAL A 99 4.54 16.81 13.03
C VAL A 99 3.97 16.68 11.63
N GLN A 100 4.74 16.05 10.75
CA GLN A 100 4.39 15.90 9.33
C GLN A 100 4.77 14.50 8.84
N MET A 101 4.02 14.00 7.86
CA MET A 101 4.36 12.75 7.20
C MET A 101 4.09 12.83 5.70
N VAL A 102 4.90 12.13 4.93
CA VAL A 102 4.70 11.86 3.52
C VAL A 102 4.40 10.36 3.37
N ILE A 103 3.26 10.07 2.79
CA ILE A 103 2.83 8.70 2.46
C ILE A 103 3.05 8.50 0.97
N ASP A 104 3.86 7.51 0.61
CA ASP A 104 4.11 7.09 -0.76
C ASP A 104 3.41 5.75 -0.98
N ILE A 105 2.20 5.80 -1.54
CA ILE A 105 1.39 4.61 -1.80
C ILE A 105 2.01 3.71 -2.88
N PRO A 106 2.53 4.24 -4.02
CA PRO A 106 3.23 3.42 -5.01
C PRO A 106 4.43 2.63 -4.46
N GLU A 107 5.23 3.27 -3.61
CA GLU A 107 6.45 2.66 -3.04
C GLU A 107 6.19 1.95 -1.71
N LEU A 108 4.98 2.08 -1.15
CA LEU A 108 4.61 1.59 0.18
C LEU A 108 5.56 2.07 1.28
N LYS A 109 5.86 3.37 1.28
CA LYS A 109 6.80 3.99 2.21
C LYS A 109 6.17 5.15 2.98
N LEU A 110 6.65 5.32 4.21
CA LEU A 110 6.43 6.48 5.06
C LEU A 110 7.75 7.21 5.26
N HIS A 111 7.70 8.53 5.15
CA HIS A 111 8.75 9.43 5.60
C HIS A 111 8.11 10.58 6.36
N GLY A 112 8.68 11.00 7.51
CA GLY A 112 8.06 12.06 8.28
C GLY A 112 8.98 12.75 9.24
N ASN A 113 8.45 13.82 9.84
CA ASN A 113 9.05 14.57 10.94
C ASN A 113 8.11 14.43 12.15
N THR A 114 8.65 13.99 13.26
CA THR A 114 7.91 13.76 14.52
C THR A 114 7.73 15.02 15.37
N GLY A 115 8.09 16.18 14.83
CA GLY A 115 8.29 17.43 15.60
C GLY A 115 9.73 17.58 16.15
N CYS A 116 10.50 16.52 16.19
CA CYS A 116 11.89 16.48 16.65
C CYS A 116 12.79 15.65 15.73
N ASN A 117 12.41 14.42 15.48
CA ASN A 117 13.17 13.44 14.76
C ASN A 117 12.56 13.16 13.37
N ILE A 118 13.37 12.57 12.51
CA ILE A 118 12.90 12.06 11.22
C ILE A 118 12.53 10.60 11.43
N VAL A 119 11.32 10.23 10.96
CA VAL A 119 10.84 8.84 10.93
C VAL A 119 10.77 8.34 9.51
N ASN A 120 11.13 7.08 9.32
CA ASN A 120 10.90 6.34 8.09
C ASN A 120 10.21 5.03 8.44
N GLY A 121 9.40 4.51 7.54
CA GLY A 121 8.68 3.26 7.72
C GLY A 121 8.20 2.66 6.42
N GLN A 122 7.58 1.50 6.53
CA GLN A 122 6.92 0.82 5.44
C GLN A 122 5.41 0.79 5.66
N LEU A 123 4.65 0.76 4.58
CA LEU A 123 3.21 0.58 4.60
C LEU A 123 2.86 -0.87 4.29
N LEU A 124 1.85 -1.39 4.96
CA LEU A 124 1.17 -2.61 4.61
C LEU A 124 -0.30 -2.29 4.34
N ILE A 125 -0.78 -2.70 3.18
CA ILE A 125 -2.17 -2.55 2.75
C ILE A 125 -2.72 -3.96 2.52
N ASP A 126 -3.76 -4.33 3.29
CA ASP A 126 -4.43 -5.61 3.13
C ASP A 126 -5.47 -5.50 1.99
N PRO A 127 -5.30 -6.23 0.87
CA PRO A 127 -6.21 -6.15 -0.26
C PRO A 127 -7.63 -6.62 0.05
N ASP A 128 -7.81 -7.43 1.07
CA ASP A 128 -9.10 -8.00 1.42
C ASP A 128 -9.89 -7.14 2.42
N LYS A 129 -9.26 -6.08 2.95
CA LYS A 129 -9.89 -5.16 3.89
C LYS A 129 -10.02 -3.76 3.30
N GLU A 130 -11.23 -3.25 3.32
CA GLU A 130 -11.51 -1.87 2.91
C GLU A 130 -10.77 -0.87 3.82
N ASN A 131 -10.13 0.13 3.20
CA ASN A 131 -9.40 1.20 3.87
C ASN A 131 -8.24 0.74 4.79
N SER A 132 -7.79 -0.50 4.64
CA SER A 132 -6.68 -1.03 5.42
C SER A 132 -5.38 -0.30 5.11
N ILE A 133 -4.70 0.15 6.14
CA ILE A 133 -3.33 0.64 6.10
C ILE A 133 -2.69 0.40 7.47
N GLN A 134 -1.45 -0.07 7.48
CA GLN A 134 -0.65 -0.25 8.68
C GLN A 134 0.75 0.29 8.42
N PHE A 135 1.39 0.78 9.48
CA PHE A 135 2.75 1.27 9.43
C PHE A 135 3.68 0.28 10.13
N HIS A 136 4.73 -0.15 9.43
CA HIS A 136 5.67 -1.15 9.93
C HIS A 136 7.11 -0.69 9.81
N GLN A 137 8.00 -1.32 10.58
CA GLN A 137 9.44 -1.07 10.54
C GLN A 137 9.77 0.43 10.71
N LEU A 138 9.07 1.06 11.66
CA LEU A 138 9.29 2.47 11.96
C LEU A 138 10.69 2.64 12.57
N ILE A 139 11.49 3.49 11.95
CA ILE A 139 12.84 3.83 12.40
C ILE A 139 12.92 5.34 12.51
N SER A 140 13.31 5.86 13.68
CA SER A 140 13.51 7.29 13.90
C SER A 140 14.96 7.62 14.27
N THR A 141 15.36 8.87 13.99
CA THR A 141 16.59 9.42 14.56
C THR A 141 16.42 9.64 16.07
N LEU A 142 17.52 9.77 16.80
CA LEU A 142 17.50 9.84 18.28
C LEU A 142 18.09 11.17 18.76
N LYS A 143 17.50 12.29 18.32
CA LYS A 143 17.84 13.60 18.88
C LYS A 143 17.04 13.82 20.17
N ALA A 144 17.66 14.44 21.17
CA ALA A 144 16.95 14.87 22.37
C ALA A 144 16.30 16.24 22.11
N CYS A 145 14.98 16.31 22.26
CA CYS A 145 14.20 17.54 22.06
C CYS A 145 13.29 17.81 23.27
N PRO A 146 12.93 19.09 23.49
CA PRO A 146 12.04 19.46 24.62
C PRO A 146 10.68 18.76 24.57
N ASN A 147 10.11 18.55 23.37
CA ASN A 147 8.76 18.00 23.16
C ASN A 147 8.79 16.51 22.79
N GLN A 148 9.61 15.72 23.48
CA GLN A 148 9.73 14.30 23.21
C GLN A 148 8.44 13.51 23.46
N SER A 149 7.50 14.06 24.26
CA SER A 149 6.20 13.44 24.50
C SER A 149 5.35 13.36 23.23
N VAL A 150 5.34 14.41 22.39
CA VAL A 150 4.59 14.43 21.12
C VAL A 150 5.13 13.38 20.14
N GLU A 151 6.45 13.29 20.03
CA GLU A 151 7.10 12.24 19.23
C GLU A 151 6.70 10.84 19.68
N THR A 152 6.77 10.57 20.98
CA THR A 152 6.40 9.28 21.54
C THR A 152 4.94 8.94 21.24
N SER A 153 4.03 9.90 21.46
CA SER A 153 2.59 9.71 21.15
C SER A 153 2.36 9.45 19.67
N PHE A 154 3.06 10.17 18.80
CA PHE A 154 2.95 9.99 17.34
C PHE A 154 3.41 8.60 16.89
N LEU A 155 4.58 8.16 17.34
CA LEU A 155 5.11 6.84 16.96
C LEU A 155 4.22 5.71 17.47
N VAL A 156 3.75 5.80 18.72
CA VAL A 156 2.82 4.83 19.31
C VAL A 156 1.47 4.83 18.57
N ALA A 157 0.98 6.00 18.16
CA ALA A 157 -0.25 6.09 17.37
C ALA A 157 -0.09 5.43 16.00
N LEU A 158 1.03 5.67 15.31
CA LEU A 158 1.31 5.04 14.00
C LEU A 158 1.32 3.50 14.07
N GLU A 159 1.89 2.93 15.13
CA GLU A 159 1.90 1.47 15.33
C GLU A 159 0.51 0.85 15.53
N LYS A 160 -0.48 1.67 15.93
CA LYS A 160 -1.86 1.23 16.18
C LYS A 160 -2.80 1.45 15.00
N VAL A 161 -2.36 2.16 13.95
CA VAL A 161 -3.19 2.41 12.77
C VAL A 161 -3.49 1.11 12.04
N GLU A 162 -4.76 0.85 11.82
CA GLU A 162 -5.25 -0.31 11.05
C GLU A 162 -6.04 0.10 9.79
N SER A 163 -6.53 1.34 9.76
CA SER A 163 -7.29 1.85 8.62
C SER A 163 -7.22 3.37 8.53
N ALA A 164 -7.45 3.89 7.32
CA ALA A 164 -7.62 5.30 7.06
C ALA A 164 -8.88 5.55 6.25
N LYS A 165 -9.58 6.66 6.55
CA LYS A 165 -10.78 7.07 5.82
C LYS A 165 -10.63 8.52 5.41
N LYS A 166 -11.08 8.83 4.19
CA LYS A 166 -11.17 10.21 3.74
C LYS A 166 -12.21 10.95 4.57
N GLY A 167 -11.80 12.06 5.18
CA GLY A 167 -12.67 12.99 5.89
C GLY A 167 -13.29 14.04 4.96
N GLU A 168 -13.73 15.14 5.53
CA GLU A 168 -14.23 16.28 4.76
C GLU A 168 -13.07 17.11 4.19
N GLY A 169 -13.21 17.55 2.94
CA GLY A 169 -12.18 18.32 2.24
C GLY A 169 -10.89 17.48 2.02
N ASP A 170 -9.76 18.01 2.46
CA ASP A 170 -8.42 17.40 2.32
C ASP A 170 -7.95 16.73 3.62
N THR A 171 -8.87 16.20 4.43
CA THR A 171 -8.56 15.48 5.67
C THR A 171 -8.66 13.97 5.53
N VAL A 172 -7.98 13.27 6.43
CA VAL A 172 -7.95 11.80 6.57
C VAL A 172 -8.05 11.43 8.05
#